data_06d9d4243e587d2c9d527c4d75084070
#
_entry.id   06d9d4243e587d2c9d527c4d75084070
#
_cell.length_a   1.000
_cell.length_b   1.000
_cell.length_c   1.000
_cell.angle_alpha   90.00
_cell.angle_beta   90.00
_cell.angle_gamma   90.00
#
_symmetry.space_group_name_H-M   'P 1'
#
loop_
_entity.id
_entity.type
_entity.pdbx_description
1 polymer ?
#
loop_
_entity_poly.entity_id
_entity_poly.type
_entity_poly.pdbx_seq_one_letter_code
_entity_poly.pdbx_strand_id
1 'polypeptide(L)'
;MISGSTSPFRAEHKIVSLDGLAAIRAQHPDKKIVLCHGAFDLVHMGHLIHFEDARALGDMLVVTITADRHITKKRSVSFSEEYRARQLAALEIVDYVAVIDEPSAVTSIERLHPDVYVKGPEYASLVLDKTANIFKEKALVEQHGGRIHFTSGATFSSTKLAHFLLAAPEASQGDPLLSNDRVLFRDLSGFGFTLTQLKGFLADAANLRVCVIGETIIDEWVDVTLTNLSQKSRCVAGLETARSRQIGGTGAIALHLSSFVKQVDCYTNGLAETLPSNIAITRIADDLLVKTRFVDRDTGYRLFESKSPDLQHARRDALPEFDDYDVVLISDFGHGLIDPGVINARIAARRRAFVAAMAQVNSTNYGYNLPTKFAGLDYCSTNRTEAELCLRERGLPLRDLVDQMARLLNVAALSVTDGEGGAMVMKNGTTFSIPPVSTSVVDTVGCGDAYFTLSSLAACLDCPAGIVALAGSIGAAAVAQRRGNECPVSDQEFLTVGKIVI
;
A
#
# COMPACT_ATOMS: atom_id res chain seq x y z
N MET A 1 -10.39 -41.06 -23.79
CA MET A 1 -11.15 -40.16 -24.70
C MET A 1 -12.48 -39.85 -24.03
N ILE A 2 -12.57 -38.74 -23.35
CA ILE A 2 -13.83 -38.25 -22.81
C ILE A 2 -14.28 -37.16 -23.79
N SER A 3 -15.31 -37.48 -24.59
CA SER A 3 -15.96 -36.54 -25.49
C SER A 3 -16.67 -35.49 -24.66
N GLY A 4 -16.09 -34.29 -24.56
CA GLY A 4 -16.72 -33.15 -23.95
C GLY A 4 -17.86 -32.62 -24.82
N SER A 5 -19.10 -32.85 -24.43
CA SER A 5 -20.25 -32.12 -24.92
C SER A 5 -20.19 -30.70 -24.33
N THR A 6 -19.64 -29.75 -25.07
CA THR A 6 -19.77 -28.34 -24.72
C THR A 6 -21.21 -27.94 -24.97
N SER A 7 -21.99 -27.74 -23.91
CA SER A 7 -23.28 -27.09 -24.01
C SER A 7 -23.08 -25.71 -24.65
N PRO A 8 -23.81 -25.35 -25.72
CA PRO A 8 -23.61 -24.06 -26.38
C PRO A 8 -23.88 -22.92 -25.38
N PHE A 9 -23.01 -21.92 -25.37
CA PHE A 9 -23.15 -20.73 -24.52
C PHE A 9 -24.46 -20.01 -24.89
N ARG A 10 -25.42 -19.98 -23.98
CA ARG A 10 -26.79 -19.49 -24.27
C ARG A 10 -26.88 -18.04 -24.73
N ALA A 11 -25.93 -17.20 -24.31
CA ALA A 11 -25.94 -15.77 -24.62
C ALA A 11 -24.98 -15.40 -25.78
N GLU A 12 -24.47 -16.37 -26.55
CA GLU A 12 -23.55 -16.13 -27.66
C GLU A 12 -24.14 -15.22 -28.74
N HIS A 13 -25.48 -15.26 -28.93
CA HIS A 13 -26.19 -14.40 -29.85
C HIS A 13 -26.14 -12.90 -29.49
N LYS A 14 -25.77 -12.54 -28.26
CA LYS A 14 -25.54 -11.14 -27.86
C LYS A 14 -24.14 -10.63 -28.25
N ILE A 15 -23.20 -11.52 -28.58
CA ILE A 15 -21.84 -11.12 -28.98
C ILE A 15 -21.85 -10.86 -30.49
N VAL A 16 -21.59 -9.60 -30.83
CA VAL A 16 -21.65 -9.14 -32.25
C VAL A 16 -20.29 -8.63 -32.72
N SER A 17 -20.09 -8.64 -34.04
CA SER A 17 -18.94 -7.99 -34.66
C SER A 17 -19.11 -6.47 -34.70
N LEU A 18 -18.04 -5.76 -35.13
CA LEU A 18 -18.08 -4.32 -35.36
C LEU A 18 -19.16 -3.92 -36.40
N ASP A 19 -19.31 -4.71 -37.45
CA ASP A 19 -20.39 -4.48 -38.46
C ASP A 19 -21.77 -4.78 -37.88
N GLY A 20 -21.85 -5.70 -36.89
CA GLY A 20 -23.06 -5.96 -36.16
C GLY A 20 -23.56 -4.76 -35.36
N LEU A 21 -22.68 -3.87 -34.88
CA LEU A 21 -23.08 -2.63 -34.21
C LEU A 21 -23.88 -1.70 -35.11
N ALA A 22 -23.45 -1.52 -36.37
CA ALA A 22 -24.18 -0.73 -37.36
C ALA A 22 -25.55 -1.36 -37.70
N ALA A 23 -25.61 -2.69 -37.75
CA ALA A 23 -26.86 -3.42 -37.97
C ALA A 23 -27.87 -3.24 -36.83
N ILE A 24 -27.38 -3.18 -35.55
CA ILE A 24 -28.22 -2.93 -34.38
C ILE A 24 -28.93 -1.57 -34.52
N ARG A 25 -28.22 -0.50 -34.85
CA ARG A 25 -28.84 0.82 -35.04
C ARG A 25 -29.87 0.80 -36.15
N ALA A 26 -29.57 0.15 -37.28
CA ALA A 26 -30.47 0.05 -38.43
C ALA A 26 -31.76 -0.76 -38.09
N GLN A 27 -31.64 -1.80 -37.30
CA GLN A 27 -32.76 -2.65 -36.88
C GLN A 27 -33.62 -2.02 -35.78
N HIS A 28 -33.10 -1.07 -35.02
CA HIS A 28 -33.76 -0.43 -33.89
C HIS A 28 -33.71 1.10 -33.97
N PRO A 29 -34.25 1.71 -35.06
CA PRO A 29 -34.17 3.15 -35.27
C PRO A 29 -34.88 3.97 -34.20
N ASP A 30 -35.94 3.44 -33.62
CA ASP A 30 -36.77 4.11 -32.61
C ASP A 30 -36.32 3.83 -31.16
N LYS A 31 -35.35 2.94 -30.97
CA LYS A 31 -34.81 2.63 -29.64
C LYS A 31 -33.73 3.60 -29.23
N LYS A 32 -33.77 4.03 -27.98
CA LYS A 32 -32.73 4.79 -27.36
C LYS A 32 -31.59 3.88 -26.92
N ILE A 33 -30.47 3.94 -27.62
CA ILE A 33 -29.31 3.07 -27.42
C ILE A 33 -28.31 3.74 -26.49
N VAL A 34 -27.93 3.01 -25.45
CA VAL A 34 -26.89 3.39 -24.49
C VAL A 34 -25.64 2.57 -24.75
N LEU A 35 -24.48 3.24 -24.81
CA LEU A 35 -23.16 2.61 -24.99
C LEU A 35 -22.33 2.76 -23.74
N CYS A 36 -21.79 1.64 -23.23
CA CYS A 36 -20.65 1.62 -22.30
C CYS A 36 -19.42 1.05 -23.00
N HIS A 37 -18.23 1.60 -22.71
CA HIS A 37 -16.97 1.10 -23.25
C HIS A 37 -15.89 1.04 -22.18
N GLY A 38 -15.14 -0.07 -22.13
CA GLY A 38 -14.05 -0.28 -21.17
C GLY A 38 -13.30 -1.59 -21.38
N ALA A 39 -12.35 -1.90 -20.50
CA ALA A 39 -11.66 -3.19 -20.50
C ALA A 39 -12.53 -4.29 -19.87
N PHE A 40 -13.23 -3.99 -18.76
CA PHE A 40 -14.10 -4.90 -18.02
C PHE A 40 -13.43 -6.27 -17.74
N ASP A 41 -12.18 -6.24 -17.28
CA ASP A 41 -11.37 -7.43 -17.08
C ASP A 41 -11.98 -8.39 -16.06
N LEU A 42 -12.48 -7.85 -14.93
CA LEU A 42 -13.22 -8.57 -13.92
C LEU A 42 -14.51 -7.81 -13.63
N VAL A 43 -15.66 -8.40 -13.98
CA VAL A 43 -16.97 -7.80 -13.66
C VAL A 43 -17.22 -7.91 -12.16
N HIS A 44 -17.47 -6.79 -11.51
CA HIS A 44 -17.75 -6.68 -10.08
C HIS A 44 -18.95 -5.77 -9.83
N MET A 45 -19.40 -5.67 -8.57
CA MET A 45 -20.58 -4.89 -8.20
C MET A 45 -20.54 -3.44 -8.73
N GLY A 46 -19.38 -2.79 -8.75
CA GLY A 46 -19.25 -1.44 -9.33
C GLY A 46 -19.56 -1.38 -10.82
N HIS A 47 -19.23 -2.42 -11.58
CA HIS A 47 -19.65 -2.52 -12.99
C HIS A 47 -21.15 -2.78 -13.13
N LEU A 48 -21.74 -3.61 -12.24
CA LEU A 48 -23.17 -3.87 -12.28
C LEU A 48 -23.96 -2.59 -12.00
N ILE A 49 -23.62 -1.83 -10.96
CA ILE A 49 -24.24 -0.52 -10.67
C ILE A 49 -24.07 0.43 -11.86
N HIS A 50 -22.87 0.49 -12.46
CA HIS A 50 -22.65 1.30 -13.66
C HIS A 50 -23.53 0.89 -14.83
N PHE A 51 -23.76 -0.40 -15.05
CA PHE A 51 -24.64 -0.90 -16.10
C PHE A 51 -26.12 -0.67 -15.78
N GLU A 52 -26.53 -0.75 -14.50
CA GLU A 52 -27.89 -0.40 -14.04
C GLU A 52 -28.17 1.08 -14.28
N ASP A 53 -27.24 1.97 -13.87
CA ASP A 53 -27.34 3.40 -14.13
C ASP A 53 -27.40 3.70 -15.64
N ALA A 54 -26.57 3.03 -16.44
CA ALA A 54 -26.55 3.18 -17.88
C ALA A 54 -27.88 2.71 -18.52
N ARG A 55 -28.37 1.53 -18.13
CA ARG A 55 -29.61 0.94 -18.65
C ARG A 55 -30.85 1.80 -18.38
N ALA A 56 -30.85 2.51 -17.25
CA ALA A 56 -31.93 3.44 -16.90
C ALA A 56 -32.00 4.67 -17.84
N LEU A 57 -30.99 4.93 -18.65
CA LEU A 57 -30.91 6.07 -19.55
C LEU A 57 -31.48 5.77 -20.96
N GLY A 58 -31.82 4.53 -21.29
CA GLY A 58 -32.32 4.15 -22.60
C GLY A 58 -33.00 2.77 -22.65
N ASP A 59 -33.39 2.36 -23.85
CA ASP A 59 -34.15 1.12 -24.10
C ASP A 59 -33.22 -0.09 -24.35
N MET A 60 -31.95 0.15 -24.64
CA MET A 60 -31.02 -0.90 -25.02
C MET A 60 -29.61 -0.54 -24.52
N LEU A 61 -28.95 -1.49 -23.87
CA LEU A 61 -27.57 -1.34 -23.40
C LEU A 61 -26.60 -2.16 -24.26
N VAL A 62 -25.70 -1.48 -24.94
CA VAL A 62 -24.61 -2.07 -25.69
C VAL A 62 -23.31 -1.84 -24.93
N VAL A 63 -22.54 -2.91 -24.71
CA VAL A 63 -21.25 -2.83 -24.04
C VAL A 63 -20.16 -3.21 -25.03
N THR A 64 -19.17 -2.34 -25.20
CA THR A 64 -18.01 -2.65 -26.03
C THR A 64 -16.75 -2.79 -25.19
N ILE A 65 -15.87 -3.72 -25.54
CA ILE A 65 -14.64 -3.99 -24.82
C ILE A 65 -13.43 -3.80 -25.71
N THR A 66 -12.36 -3.24 -25.13
CA THR A 66 -11.06 -3.10 -25.79
C THR A 66 -10.43 -4.48 -25.96
N ALA A 67 -9.93 -4.80 -27.17
CA ALA A 67 -9.19 -6.04 -27.43
C ALA A 67 -7.88 -6.10 -26.61
N ASP A 68 -7.42 -7.31 -26.26
CA ASP A 68 -6.29 -7.55 -25.37
C ASP A 68 -5.04 -6.81 -25.81
N ARG A 69 -4.73 -6.79 -27.11
CA ARG A 69 -3.54 -6.14 -27.69
C ARG A 69 -3.48 -4.61 -27.53
N HIS A 70 -4.60 -3.97 -27.21
CA HIS A 70 -4.69 -2.51 -27.02
C HIS A 70 -4.76 -2.11 -25.53
N ILE A 71 -4.77 -3.07 -24.62
CA ILE A 71 -4.75 -2.80 -23.18
C ILE A 71 -3.31 -2.62 -22.69
N THR A 72 -2.75 -1.42 -22.93
CA THR A 72 -1.34 -1.08 -22.62
C THR A 72 -1.12 -0.51 -21.22
N LYS A 73 -2.17 -0.28 -20.43
CA LYS A 73 -2.06 0.31 -19.10
C LYS A 73 -1.54 -0.70 -18.09
N LYS A 74 -0.23 -0.67 -17.80
CA LYS A 74 0.49 -1.24 -16.62
C LYS A 74 0.22 -2.71 -16.24
N ARG A 75 -0.66 -3.47 -16.92
CA ARG A 75 -1.01 -4.87 -16.62
C ARG A 75 -1.51 -5.61 -17.86
N SER A 76 -1.13 -6.87 -17.96
CA SER A 76 -1.87 -7.85 -18.73
C SER A 76 -3.29 -7.99 -18.13
N VAL A 77 -4.30 -8.10 -18.99
CA VAL A 77 -5.65 -8.48 -18.54
C VAL A 77 -5.62 -9.91 -18.03
N SER A 78 -6.46 -10.19 -17.03
CA SER A 78 -6.56 -11.51 -16.41
C SER A 78 -7.34 -12.50 -17.25
N PHE A 79 -8.34 -11.97 -17.99
CA PHE A 79 -9.19 -12.76 -18.86
C PHE A 79 -9.07 -12.29 -20.30
N SER A 80 -8.97 -13.25 -21.25
CA SER A 80 -8.95 -12.94 -22.67
C SER A 80 -10.23 -12.19 -23.10
N GLU A 81 -10.13 -11.41 -24.17
CA GLU A 81 -11.28 -10.68 -24.75
C GLU A 81 -12.50 -11.57 -24.99
N GLU A 82 -12.29 -12.84 -25.36
CA GLU A 82 -13.38 -13.81 -25.55
C GLU A 82 -14.10 -14.11 -24.23
N TYR A 83 -13.37 -14.36 -23.14
CA TYR A 83 -13.97 -14.61 -21.83
C TYR A 83 -14.66 -13.37 -21.28
N ARG A 84 -14.06 -12.19 -21.45
CA ARG A 84 -14.66 -10.92 -21.03
C ARG A 84 -15.95 -10.62 -21.78
N ALA A 85 -15.99 -10.87 -23.08
CA ALA A 85 -17.21 -10.73 -23.89
C ALA A 85 -18.31 -11.70 -23.44
N ARG A 86 -17.98 -12.96 -23.21
CA ARG A 86 -18.92 -13.98 -22.70
C ARG A 86 -19.48 -13.62 -21.31
N GLN A 87 -18.62 -13.12 -20.42
CA GLN A 87 -19.02 -12.71 -19.08
C GLN A 87 -20.04 -11.57 -19.12
N LEU A 88 -19.82 -10.56 -19.95
CA LEU A 88 -20.75 -9.44 -20.16
C LEU A 88 -22.03 -9.87 -20.84
N ALA A 89 -21.95 -10.73 -21.87
CA ALA A 89 -23.12 -11.26 -22.58
C ALA A 89 -24.04 -12.11 -21.68
N ALA A 90 -23.48 -12.75 -20.65
CA ALA A 90 -24.24 -13.52 -19.65
C ALA A 90 -25.09 -12.64 -18.72
N LEU A 91 -24.81 -11.33 -18.63
CA LEU A 91 -25.59 -10.39 -17.83
C LEU A 91 -26.94 -10.13 -18.51
N GLU A 92 -28.05 -10.27 -17.76
CA GLU A 92 -29.40 -10.02 -18.27
C GLU A 92 -29.58 -8.58 -18.75
N ILE A 93 -28.97 -7.64 -18.04
CA ILE A 93 -29.07 -6.19 -18.27
C ILE A 93 -28.37 -5.72 -19.56
N VAL A 94 -27.44 -6.51 -20.11
CA VAL A 94 -26.70 -6.21 -21.33
C VAL A 94 -27.40 -6.85 -22.54
N ASP A 95 -27.76 -6.04 -23.53
CA ASP A 95 -28.40 -6.52 -24.75
C ASP A 95 -27.39 -7.02 -25.79
N TYR A 96 -26.30 -6.28 -26.01
CA TYR A 96 -25.25 -6.66 -26.97
C TYR A 96 -23.85 -6.35 -26.43
N VAL A 97 -22.87 -7.16 -26.88
CA VAL A 97 -21.45 -6.99 -26.57
C VAL A 97 -20.64 -7.06 -27.86
N ALA A 98 -19.65 -6.17 -28.01
CA ALA A 98 -18.69 -6.28 -29.11
C ALA A 98 -17.25 -6.07 -28.60
N VAL A 99 -16.30 -6.82 -29.19
CA VAL A 99 -14.87 -6.62 -28.99
C VAL A 99 -14.37 -5.63 -30.03
N ILE A 100 -13.68 -4.59 -29.57
CA ILE A 100 -13.20 -3.49 -30.42
C ILE A 100 -11.67 -3.55 -30.48
N ASP A 101 -11.18 -3.70 -31.70
CA ASP A 101 -9.76 -3.82 -32.00
C ASP A 101 -9.07 -2.46 -32.11
N GLU A 102 -9.38 -1.56 -31.17
CA GLU A 102 -8.83 -0.23 -31.04
C GLU A 102 -8.72 0.19 -29.56
N PRO A 103 -7.83 1.15 -29.25
CA PRO A 103 -7.61 1.57 -27.87
C PRO A 103 -8.68 2.53 -27.31
N SER A 104 -9.71 2.90 -28.08
CA SER A 104 -10.75 3.86 -27.72
C SER A 104 -12.12 3.45 -28.25
N ALA A 105 -13.19 4.11 -27.79
CA ALA A 105 -14.55 3.87 -28.23
C ALA A 105 -14.92 4.55 -29.57
N VAL A 106 -13.99 5.25 -30.20
CA VAL A 106 -14.26 6.06 -31.42
C VAL A 106 -15.00 5.24 -32.46
N THR A 107 -14.45 4.12 -32.89
CA THR A 107 -15.07 3.27 -33.91
C THR A 107 -16.42 2.68 -33.50
N SER A 108 -16.58 2.37 -32.17
CA SER A 108 -17.87 1.94 -31.64
C SER A 108 -18.93 3.02 -31.76
N ILE A 109 -18.58 4.26 -31.48
CA ILE A 109 -19.47 5.42 -31.56
C ILE A 109 -19.86 5.69 -33.01
N GLU A 110 -18.89 5.66 -33.96
CA GLU A 110 -19.10 5.86 -35.38
C GLU A 110 -20.00 4.80 -36.03
N ARG A 111 -19.96 3.57 -35.53
CA ARG A 111 -20.76 2.47 -36.05
C ARG A 111 -22.16 2.38 -35.46
N LEU A 112 -22.26 2.64 -34.15
CA LEU A 112 -23.49 2.46 -33.39
C LEU A 112 -24.37 3.71 -33.37
N HIS A 113 -23.80 4.92 -33.44
CA HIS A 113 -24.46 6.21 -33.19
C HIS A 113 -25.32 6.17 -31.91
N PRO A 114 -24.70 5.99 -30.71
CA PRO A 114 -25.46 5.85 -29.47
C PRO A 114 -26.15 7.17 -29.10
N ASP A 115 -27.37 7.10 -28.54
CA ASP A 115 -28.06 8.26 -28.00
C ASP A 115 -27.43 8.75 -26.69
N VAL A 116 -26.85 7.81 -25.89
CA VAL A 116 -26.13 8.12 -24.65
C VAL A 116 -24.87 7.29 -24.59
N TYR A 117 -23.73 7.97 -24.42
CA TYR A 117 -22.45 7.33 -24.11
C TYR A 117 -22.16 7.48 -22.62
N VAL A 118 -21.98 6.37 -21.90
CA VAL A 118 -21.87 6.38 -20.43
C VAL A 118 -20.46 6.01 -20.02
N LYS A 119 -19.89 6.80 -19.11
CA LYS A 119 -18.57 6.60 -18.48
C LYS A 119 -18.67 6.69 -16.96
N GLY A 120 -17.65 6.12 -16.27
CA GLY A 120 -17.51 6.26 -14.83
C GLY A 120 -17.22 7.71 -14.40
N PRO A 121 -17.42 8.04 -13.11
CA PRO A 121 -17.25 9.39 -12.59
C PRO A 121 -15.79 9.88 -12.68
N GLU A 122 -14.81 8.98 -12.73
CA GLU A 122 -13.39 9.28 -12.87
C GLU A 122 -13.04 10.00 -14.19
N TYR A 123 -13.90 9.90 -15.19
CA TYR A 123 -13.70 10.56 -16.49
C TYR A 123 -14.29 11.98 -16.54
N ALA A 124 -15.08 12.38 -15.54
CA ALA A 124 -15.75 13.67 -15.56
C ALA A 124 -14.78 14.89 -15.60
N SER A 125 -13.64 14.80 -14.90
CA SER A 125 -12.61 15.84 -14.92
C SER A 125 -11.76 15.84 -16.19
N LEU A 126 -11.65 14.70 -16.88
CA LEU A 126 -10.83 14.54 -18.09
C LEU A 126 -11.53 15.01 -19.37
N VAL A 127 -12.83 15.26 -19.33
CA VAL A 127 -13.63 15.65 -20.49
C VAL A 127 -13.23 17.01 -21.07
N LEU A 128 -12.58 17.86 -20.29
CA LEU A 128 -12.07 19.17 -20.71
C LEU A 128 -10.62 19.12 -21.24
N ASP A 129 -9.91 18.01 -21.06
CA ASP A 129 -8.57 17.82 -21.59
C ASP A 129 -8.64 17.38 -23.04
N LYS A 130 -8.28 18.31 -23.95
CA LYS A 130 -8.29 18.09 -25.40
C LYS A 130 -7.33 16.99 -25.89
N THR A 131 -6.36 16.58 -25.05
CA THR A 131 -5.41 15.50 -25.36
C THR A 131 -5.96 14.14 -24.96
N ALA A 132 -6.95 14.08 -24.06
CA ALA A 132 -7.56 12.84 -23.59
C ALA A 132 -8.51 12.24 -24.65
N ASN A 133 -8.53 10.92 -24.76
CA ASN A 133 -9.44 10.21 -25.67
C ASN A 133 -10.91 10.53 -25.41
N ILE A 134 -11.28 10.73 -24.16
CA ILE A 134 -12.66 11.04 -23.76
C ILE A 134 -13.17 12.35 -24.38
N PHE A 135 -12.29 13.33 -24.64
CA PHE A 135 -12.64 14.57 -25.32
C PHE A 135 -13.07 14.29 -26.76
N LYS A 136 -12.33 13.42 -27.48
CA LYS A 136 -12.64 13.02 -28.86
C LYS A 136 -13.92 12.20 -28.92
N GLU A 137 -14.08 11.25 -28.01
CA GLU A 137 -15.27 10.41 -27.90
C GLU A 137 -16.54 11.26 -27.63
N LYS A 138 -16.45 12.25 -26.74
CA LYS A 138 -17.54 13.20 -26.48
C LYS A 138 -17.93 13.98 -27.73
N ALA A 139 -16.96 14.60 -28.40
CA ALA A 139 -17.23 15.40 -29.59
C ALA A 139 -17.91 14.57 -30.70
N LEU A 140 -17.50 13.31 -30.85
CA LEU A 140 -18.07 12.39 -31.83
C LEU A 140 -19.51 11.98 -31.49
N VAL A 141 -19.79 11.66 -30.24
CA VAL A 141 -21.17 11.36 -29.80
C VAL A 141 -22.09 12.55 -30.04
N GLU A 142 -21.65 13.76 -29.70
CA GLU A 142 -22.43 15.00 -29.90
C GLU A 142 -22.63 15.30 -31.39
N GLN A 143 -21.64 15.02 -32.26
CA GLN A 143 -21.76 15.15 -33.71
C GLN A 143 -22.89 14.26 -34.28
N HIS A 144 -23.11 13.08 -33.69
CA HIS A 144 -24.16 12.15 -34.11
C HIS A 144 -25.50 12.39 -33.35
N GLY A 145 -25.64 13.50 -32.63
CA GLY A 145 -26.86 13.87 -31.93
C GLY A 145 -27.07 13.20 -30.57
N GLY A 146 -26.10 12.42 -30.12
CA GLY A 146 -26.10 11.80 -28.79
C GLY A 146 -25.51 12.72 -27.71
N ARG A 147 -25.41 12.19 -26.47
CA ARG A 147 -24.80 12.89 -25.34
C ARG A 147 -23.93 11.96 -24.52
N ILE A 148 -22.92 12.54 -23.83
CA ILE A 148 -22.16 11.80 -22.82
C ILE A 148 -22.84 11.93 -21.43
N HIS A 149 -22.79 10.86 -20.65
CA HIS A 149 -23.25 10.84 -19.25
C HIS A 149 -22.18 10.21 -18.35
N PHE A 150 -22.03 10.75 -17.14
CA PHE A 150 -21.13 10.22 -16.10
C PHE A 150 -21.98 9.69 -14.96
N THR A 151 -21.73 8.43 -14.59
CA THR A 151 -22.44 7.83 -13.44
C THR A 151 -21.95 8.43 -12.13
N SER A 152 -22.81 8.45 -11.11
CA SER A 152 -22.50 9.00 -9.78
C SER A 152 -22.17 7.94 -8.74
N GLY A 153 -22.14 6.66 -9.12
CA GLY A 153 -21.94 5.54 -8.22
C GLY A 153 -20.57 5.52 -7.53
N ALA A 154 -20.49 4.85 -6.39
CA ALA A 154 -19.24 4.65 -5.67
C ALA A 154 -18.19 3.98 -6.58
N THR A 155 -17.00 4.59 -6.69
CA THR A 155 -15.90 4.07 -7.51
C THR A 155 -15.34 2.80 -6.88
N PHE A 156 -15.84 1.66 -7.31
CA PHE A 156 -15.17 0.38 -7.11
C PHE A 156 -14.17 0.20 -8.25
N SER A 157 -12.89 0.23 -7.96
CA SER A 157 -11.85 0.04 -8.96
C SER A 157 -11.63 -1.45 -9.19
N SER A 158 -11.92 -1.95 -10.39
CA SER A 158 -11.50 -3.30 -10.84
C SER A 158 -9.99 -3.49 -10.71
N THR A 159 -9.22 -2.41 -10.83
CA THR A 159 -7.78 -2.41 -10.55
C THR A 159 -7.49 -2.71 -9.07
N LYS A 160 -8.27 -2.18 -8.13
CA LYS A 160 -8.13 -2.52 -6.70
C LYS A 160 -8.61 -3.94 -6.42
N LEU A 161 -9.67 -4.40 -7.07
CA LEU A 161 -10.19 -5.76 -6.90
C LEU A 161 -9.31 -6.79 -7.64
N ALA A 162 -8.78 -6.47 -8.82
CA ALA A 162 -7.80 -7.30 -9.52
C ALA A 162 -6.45 -7.30 -8.79
N HIS A 163 -6.03 -6.17 -8.16
CA HIS A 163 -4.94 -6.17 -7.19
C HIS A 163 -5.27 -7.03 -5.99
N PHE A 164 -6.51 -7.05 -5.56
CA PHE A 164 -6.96 -7.91 -4.49
C PHE A 164 -7.09 -9.39 -4.91
N LEU A 165 -7.36 -9.69 -6.18
CA LEU A 165 -7.60 -11.06 -6.67
C LEU A 165 -6.47 -11.66 -7.54
N LEU A 166 -5.54 -10.88 -8.09
CA LEU A 166 -4.63 -11.34 -9.15
C LEU A 166 -3.17 -10.93 -8.99
N ALA A 167 -2.74 -10.36 -7.87
CA ALA A 167 -1.33 -10.25 -7.53
C ALA A 167 -0.84 -11.62 -7.01
N ALA A 168 -0.98 -12.67 -7.82
CA ALA A 168 -0.15 -13.83 -7.65
C ALA A 168 1.26 -13.39 -8.08
N PRO A 169 2.30 -13.53 -7.23
CA PRO A 169 3.64 -13.63 -7.75
C PRO A 169 3.63 -14.92 -8.59
N GLU A 170 4.07 -14.85 -9.83
CA GLU A 170 4.46 -16.05 -10.54
C GLU A 170 5.42 -16.78 -9.61
N ALA A 171 5.00 -17.95 -9.16
CA ALA A 171 5.84 -18.84 -8.38
C ALA A 171 6.99 -19.27 -9.28
N SER A 172 8.08 -18.51 -9.28
CA SER A 172 9.34 -18.97 -9.80
C SER A 172 9.81 -20.06 -8.84
N GLN A 173 9.62 -21.33 -9.25
CA GLN A 173 10.38 -22.44 -8.72
C GLN A 173 11.86 -22.19 -9.06
N GLY A 174 12.58 -21.58 -8.17
CA GLY A 174 14.02 -21.33 -8.26
C GLY A 174 14.43 -20.52 -7.04
N ASP A 175 15.51 -20.91 -6.42
CA ASP A 175 16.16 -20.21 -5.31
C ASP A 175 16.23 -18.72 -5.63
N PRO A 176 15.61 -17.80 -4.84
CA PRO A 176 15.56 -16.36 -5.13
C PRO A 176 16.95 -15.72 -5.22
N LEU A 177 17.99 -16.41 -4.76
CA LEU A 177 19.38 -15.93 -4.75
C LEU A 177 20.14 -16.20 -6.06
N LEU A 178 19.56 -16.88 -7.06
CA LEU A 178 20.26 -17.27 -8.28
C LEU A 178 19.70 -16.72 -9.60
N SER A 179 18.70 -15.84 -9.61
CA SER A 179 18.27 -15.17 -10.84
C SER A 179 19.02 -13.84 -11.03
N ASN A 180 20.02 -13.86 -11.88
CA ASN A 180 20.93 -12.74 -12.19
C ASN A 180 20.29 -11.54 -12.93
N ASP A 181 18.95 -11.43 -13.07
CA ASP A 181 18.33 -10.44 -13.95
C ASP A 181 17.35 -9.46 -13.27
N ARG A 182 17.26 -9.42 -11.92
CA ARG A 182 16.44 -8.41 -11.22
C ARG A 182 17.33 -7.43 -10.47
N VAL A 183 17.38 -6.20 -10.93
CA VAL A 183 17.89 -5.08 -10.13
C VAL A 183 16.90 -4.87 -8.99
N LEU A 184 17.23 -5.36 -7.79
CA LEU A 184 16.38 -5.26 -6.59
C LEU A 184 16.38 -3.84 -6.01
N PHE A 185 17.42 -3.06 -6.32
CA PHE A 185 17.63 -1.75 -5.74
C PHE A 185 17.92 -0.70 -6.80
N ARG A 186 17.50 0.53 -6.53
CA ARG A 186 17.70 1.69 -7.41
C ARG A 186 19.10 2.23 -7.26
N ASP A 187 19.73 2.60 -8.38
CA ASP A 187 20.97 3.36 -8.41
C ASP A 187 20.73 4.81 -7.91
N LEU A 188 21.46 5.20 -6.90
CA LEU A 188 21.46 6.54 -6.28
C LEU A 188 22.82 7.25 -6.42
N SER A 189 23.73 6.76 -7.27
CA SER A 189 25.06 7.35 -7.47
C SER A 189 25.01 8.84 -7.82
N GLY A 190 23.94 9.29 -8.51
CA GLY A 190 23.70 10.68 -8.85
C GLY A 190 23.44 11.62 -7.66
N PHE A 191 23.21 11.10 -6.45
CA PHE A 191 22.95 11.91 -5.25
C PHE A 191 24.24 12.30 -4.48
N GLY A 192 25.41 11.79 -4.89
CA GLY A 192 26.69 12.10 -4.27
C GLY A 192 26.91 11.47 -2.89
N PHE A 193 26.15 10.44 -2.54
CA PHE A 193 26.41 9.64 -1.33
C PHE A 193 27.71 8.84 -1.48
N THR A 194 28.33 8.55 -0.34
CA THR A 194 29.57 7.76 -0.31
C THR A 194 29.49 6.64 0.72
N LEU A 195 30.13 5.53 0.42
CA LEU A 195 30.24 4.41 1.36
C LEU A 195 30.98 4.81 2.66
N THR A 196 31.87 5.80 2.58
CA THR A 196 32.59 6.35 3.75
C THR A 196 31.61 7.01 4.72
N GLN A 197 30.60 7.73 4.22
CA GLN A 197 29.56 8.32 5.06
C GLN A 197 28.74 7.25 5.78
N LEU A 198 28.35 6.17 5.09
CA LEU A 198 27.60 5.07 5.71
C LEU A 198 28.45 4.33 6.76
N LYS A 199 29.73 4.08 6.48
CA LYS A 199 30.63 3.45 7.47
C LYS A 199 30.88 4.36 8.68
N GLY A 200 31.03 5.67 8.48
CA GLY A 200 31.13 6.64 9.56
C GLY A 200 29.86 6.61 10.45
N PHE A 201 28.67 6.69 9.82
CA PHE A 201 27.40 6.56 10.53
C PHE A 201 27.34 5.29 11.39
N LEU A 202 27.72 4.12 10.86
CA LEU A 202 27.71 2.85 11.62
C LEU A 202 28.70 2.87 12.79
N ALA A 203 29.91 3.41 12.58
CA ALA A 203 30.93 3.50 13.62
C ALA A 203 30.48 4.39 14.80
N ASP A 204 29.81 5.50 14.50
CA ASP A 204 29.28 6.42 15.51
C ASP A 204 28.06 5.82 16.22
N ALA A 205 27.14 5.18 15.48
CA ALA A 205 25.95 4.53 16.02
C ALA A 205 26.30 3.39 16.99
N ALA A 206 27.39 2.63 16.73
CA ALA A 206 27.84 1.51 17.54
C ALA A 206 28.15 1.88 19.01
N ASN A 207 28.29 3.15 19.34
CA ASN A 207 28.56 3.62 20.69
C ASN A 207 27.31 4.02 21.47
N LEU A 208 26.15 4.14 20.80
CA LEU A 208 24.92 4.65 21.38
C LEU A 208 24.26 3.64 22.35
N ARG A 209 23.71 4.17 23.43
CA ARG A 209 22.76 3.50 24.31
C ARG A 209 21.34 3.99 23.98
N VAL A 210 20.49 3.07 23.54
CA VAL A 210 19.17 3.40 23.03
C VAL A 210 18.09 2.84 23.96
N CYS A 211 17.14 3.68 24.35
CA CYS A 211 15.90 3.27 24.97
C CYS A 211 14.80 3.20 23.90
N VAL A 212 14.03 2.13 23.86
CA VAL A 212 12.83 2.00 23.01
C VAL A 212 11.61 1.79 23.89
N ILE A 213 10.56 2.57 23.67
CA ILE A 213 9.30 2.52 24.45
C ILE A 213 8.15 2.37 23.47
N GLY A 214 7.32 1.32 23.67
CA GLY A 214 6.14 1.10 22.84
C GLY A 214 5.63 -0.33 22.84
N GLU A 215 4.62 -0.60 22.02
CA GLU A 215 3.98 -1.91 21.97
C GLU A 215 4.76 -2.89 21.09
N THR A 216 5.09 -4.05 21.66
CA THR A 216 5.52 -5.23 20.88
C THR A 216 4.29 -5.99 20.42
N ILE A 217 4.24 -6.27 19.12
CA ILE A 217 3.15 -6.99 18.46
C ILE A 217 3.71 -8.31 17.93
N ILE A 218 3.04 -9.41 18.22
CA ILE A 218 3.34 -10.69 17.60
C ILE A 218 2.55 -10.76 16.28
N ASP A 219 3.25 -10.63 15.16
CA ASP A 219 2.67 -10.83 13.85
C ASP A 219 2.59 -12.33 13.55
N GLU A 220 1.38 -12.87 13.53
CA GLU A 220 1.11 -14.27 13.24
C GLU A 220 0.61 -14.40 11.80
N TRP A 221 1.25 -15.23 11.00
CA TRP A 221 0.88 -15.52 9.62
C TRP A 221 0.30 -16.92 9.54
N VAL A 222 -0.91 -17.04 9.01
CA VAL A 222 -1.61 -18.30 8.83
C VAL A 222 -1.88 -18.48 7.35
N ASP A 223 -1.12 -19.38 6.73
CA ASP A 223 -1.32 -19.72 5.33
C ASP A 223 -2.45 -20.75 5.21
N VAL A 224 -3.44 -20.44 4.37
CA VAL A 224 -4.61 -21.27 4.15
C VAL A 224 -4.77 -21.56 2.66
N THR A 225 -5.14 -22.79 2.32
CA THR A 225 -5.62 -23.13 0.97
C THR A 225 -7.14 -23.05 0.99
N LEU A 226 -7.71 -22.16 0.18
CA LEU A 226 -9.16 -22.00 0.08
C LEU A 226 -9.77 -23.22 -0.57
N THR A 227 -10.84 -23.77 0.03
CA THR A 227 -11.47 -24.99 -0.47
C THR A 227 -12.81 -24.71 -1.13
N ASN A 228 -13.78 -24.21 -0.36
CA ASN A 228 -15.13 -23.95 -0.81
C ASN A 228 -15.86 -22.98 0.15
N LEU A 229 -17.09 -22.61 -0.20
CA LEU A 229 -17.99 -21.99 0.76
C LEU A 229 -18.55 -23.05 1.71
N SER A 230 -18.55 -22.76 3.00
CA SER A 230 -19.22 -23.60 3.99
C SER A 230 -20.72 -23.68 3.68
N GLN A 231 -21.24 -24.88 3.52
CA GLN A 231 -22.67 -25.09 3.20
C GLN A 231 -23.59 -24.59 4.31
N LYS A 232 -23.13 -24.59 5.57
CA LYS A 232 -23.94 -24.19 6.74
C LYS A 232 -23.90 -22.69 7.02
N SER A 233 -22.74 -22.06 6.91
CA SER A 233 -22.51 -20.66 7.34
C SER A 233 -22.32 -19.68 6.18
N ARG A 234 -22.22 -20.16 4.93
CA ARG A 234 -21.97 -19.34 3.73
C ARG A 234 -20.67 -18.49 3.84
N CYS A 235 -19.75 -18.85 4.72
CA CYS A 235 -18.44 -18.23 4.79
C CYS A 235 -17.42 -19.00 3.94
N VAL A 236 -16.34 -18.33 3.58
CA VAL A 236 -15.19 -18.98 2.93
C VAL A 236 -14.60 -20.00 3.89
N ALA A 237 -14.34 -21.22 3.39
CA ALA A 237 -13.68 -22.28 4.13
C ALA A 237 -12.30 -22.52 3.52
N GLY A 238 -11.30 -22.79 4.38
CA GLY A 238 -9.95 -23.08 3.97
C GLY A 238 -9.28 -24.07 4.92
N LEU A 239 -8.26 -24.72 4.42
CA LEU A 239 -7.39 -25.60 5.20
C LEU A 239 -6.14 -24.83 5.59
N GLU A 240 -5.86 -24.71 6.88
CA GLU A 240 -4.58 -24.18 7.38
C GLU A 240 -3.43 -25.10 6.95
N THR A 241 -2.45 -24.55 6.26
CA THR A 241 -1.31 -25.29 5.71
C THR A 241 0.00 -24.96 6.40
N ALA A 242 0.14 -23.74 6.92
CA ALA A 242 1.30 -23.30 7.67
C ALA A 242 0.92 -22.17 8.65
N ARG A 243 1.71 -22.05 9.73
CA ARG A 243 1.62 -20.95 10.68
C ARG A 243 3.01 -20.53 11.10
N SER A 244 3.27 -19.24 11.08
CA SER A 244 4.52 -18.65 11.56
C SER A 244 4.25 -17.44 12.43
N ARG A 245 5.19 -17.12 13.31
CA ARG A 245 5.15 -15.95 14.19
C ARG A 245 6.41 -15.14 14.02
N GLN A 246 6.25 -13.83 14.08
CA GLN A 246 7.33 -12.86 13.95
C GLN A 246 7.14 -11.77 15.00
N ILE A 247 8.25 -11.20 15.47
CA ILE A 247 8.22 -10.05 16.36
C ILE A 247 8.02 -8.79 15.51
N GLY A 248 6.97 -8.04 15.80
CA GLY A 248 6.65 -6.76 15.19
C GLY A 248 6.65 -5.62 16.20
N GLY A 249 6.37 -4.42 15.71
CA GLY A 249 6.29 -3.20 16.51
C GLY A 249 7.60 -2.87 17.23
N THR A 250 7.51 -2.47 18.47
CA THR A 250 8.67 -2.08 19.30
C THR A 250 9.72 -3.19 19.42
N GLY A 251 9.27 -4.44 19.46
CA GLY A 251 10.19 -5.58 19.47
C GLY A 251 11.01 -5.70 18.19
N ALA A 252 10.40 -5.47 17.03
CA ALA A 252 11.13 -5.43 15.76
C ALA A 252 12.12 -4.27 15.69
N ILE A 253 11.74 -3.08 16.16
CA ILE A 253 12.64 -1.93 16.28
C ILE A 253 13.85 -2.28 17.15
N ALA A 254 13.64 -2.90 18.33
CA ALA A 254 14.74 -3.33 19.21
C ALA A 254 15.66 -4.35 18.53
N LEU A 255 15.09 -5.30 17.77
CA LEU A 255 15.87 -6.27 17.00
C LEU A 255 16.69 -5.62 15.88
N HIS A 256 16.09 -4.68 15.13
CA HIS A 256 16.86 -3.90 14.13
C HIS A 256 18.03 -3.15 14.78
N LEU A 257 17.79 -2.47 15.91
CA LEU A 257 18.84 -1.73 16.63
C LEU A 257 20.00 -2.60 17.07
N SER A 258 19.77 -3.86 17.40
CA SER A 258 20.78 -4.73 18.05
C SER A 258 22.08 -4.86 17.25
N SER A 259 22.04 -4.76 15.93
CA SER A 259 23.22 -4.80 15.07
C SER A 259 23.93 -3.45 14.89
N PHE A 260 23.30 -2.36 15.34
CA PHE A 260 23.80 -1.01 15.05
C PHE A 260 24.29 -0.27 16.29
N VAL A 261 23.85 -0.65 17.49
CA VAL A 261 24.10 0.12 18.70
C VAL A 261 24.70 -0.73 19.83
N LYS A 262 25.32 -0.08 20.79
CA LYS A 262 25.98 -0.76 21.91
C LYS A 262 24.99 -1.52 22.80
N GLN A 263 23.84 -0.91 23.11
CA GLN A 263 22.85 -1.44 24.03
C GLN A 263 21.45 -0.92 23.68
N VAL A 264 20.46 -1.78 23.81
CA VAL A 264 19.03 -1.47 23.65
C VAL A 264 18.30 -1.84 24.94
N ASP A 265 17.70 -0.87 25.61
CA ASP A 265 16.79 -1.12 26.72
C ASP A 265 15.33 -0.89 26.21
N CYS A 266 14.56 -1.95 26.15
CA CYS A 266 13.21 -1.95 25.55
C CYS A 266 12.13 -2.05 26.64
N TYR A 267 11.32 -1.01 26.76
CA TYR A 267 10.18 -0.91 27.67
C TYR A 267 8.89 -1.21 26.91
N THR A 268 8.36 -2.40 27.08
CA THR A 268 7.27 -2.91 26.26
C THR A 268 6.33 -3.84 27.02
N ASN A 269 5.31 -4.36 26.37
CA ASN A 269 4.47 -5.46 26.85
C ASN A 269 5.17 -6.83 26.72
N GLY A 270 4.50 -7.89 27.07
CA GLY A 270 5.08 -9.23 27.10
C GLY A 270 5.73 -9.66 25.79
N LEU A 271 6.93 -10.21 25.88
CA LEU A 271 7.69 -10.85 24.79
C LEU A 271 8.26 -12.15 25.33
N ALA A 272 8.13 -13.26 24.59
CA ALA A 272 8.45 -14.61 25.05
C ALA A 272 9.53 -15.29 24.20
N GLU A 273 10.51 -14.54 23.65
CA GLU A 273 11.53 -15.10 22.74
C GLU A 273 12.95 -14.82 23.23
N THR A 274 13.90 -15.63 22.72
CA THR A 274 15.33 -15.41 22.97
C THR A 274 15.82 -14.24 22.13
N LEU A 275 16.36 -13.22 22.78
CA LEU A 275 16.82 -11.97 22.18
C LEU A 275 18.35 -11.91 22.13
N PRO A 276 18.96 -11.08 21.26
CA PRO A 276 20.35 -10.71 21.30
C PRO A 276 20.79 -10.22 22.69
N SER A 277 22.02 -10.52 23.09
CA SER A 277 22.53 -10.26 24.44
C SER A 277 22.64 -8.78 24.81
N ASN A 278 22.62 -7.89 23.82
CA ASN A 278 22.65 -6.44 24.02
C ASN A 278 21.25 -5.81 24.09
N ILE A 279 20.18 -6.61 24.08
CA ILE A 279 18.81 -6.15 24.32
C ILE A 279 18.37 -6.53 25.73
N ALA A 280 17.97 -5.55 26.52
CA ALA A 280 17.34 -5.76 27.80
C ALA A 280 15.85 -5.38 27.72
N ILE A 281 14.95 -6.29 28.17
CA ILE A 281 13.50 -6.05 28.18
C ILE A 281 13.03 -5.71 29.57
N THR A 282 12.37 -4.56 29.70
CA THR A 282 11.56 -4.21 30.85
C THR A 282 10.10 -4.30 30.49
N ARG A 283 9.43 -5.31 31.05
CA ARG A 283 8.00 -5.54 30.81
C ARG A 283 7.19 -4.54 31.63
N ILE A 284 6.46 -3.66 30.95
CA ILE A 284 5.59 -2.65 31.57
C ILE A 284 4.08 -2.93 31.37
N ALA A 285 3.74 -3.97 30.61
CA ALA A 285 2.40 -4.57 30.56
C ALA A 285 2.54 -6.08 30.34
N ASP A 286 1.57 -6.86 30.81
CA ASP A 286 1.70 -8.32 30.82
C ASP A 286 1.00 -8.99 29.62
N ASP A 287 0.06 -8.31 28.96
CA ASP A 287 -0.70 -8.85 27.86
C ASP A 287 0.14 -8.95 26.58
N LEU A 288 -0.04 -10.04 25.82
CA LEU A 288 0.52 -10.20 24.49
C LEU A 288 -0.43 -9.58 23.46
N LEU A 289 0.10 -8.71 22.61
CA LEU A 289 -0.61 -8.23 21.42
C LEU A 289 -0.31 -9.16 20.26
N VAL A 290 -1.34 -9.83 19.75
CA VAL A 290 -1.21 -10.73 18.60
C VAL A 290 -2.04 -10.18 17.45
N LYS A 291 -1.42 -10.10 16.28
CA LYS A 291 -2.05 -9.70 15.03
C LYS A 291 -1.93 -10.86 14.03
N THR A 292 -3.02 -11.58 13.84
CA THR A 292 -3.07 -12.76 12.97
C THR A 292 -3.54 -12.36 11.58
N ARG A 293 -2.74 -12.67 10.56
CA ARG A 293 -3.07 -12.47 9.14
C ARG A 293 -3.29 -13.82 8.48
N PHE A 294 -4.49 -14.04 7.98
CA PHE A 294 -4.83 -15.20 7.16
C PHE A 294 -4.53 -14.88 5.71
N VAL A 295 -3.68 -15.70 5.10
CA VAL A 295 -3.19 -15.49 3.74
C VAL A 295 -3.55 -16.71 2.90
N ASP A 296 -4.14 -16.47 1.73
CA ASP A 296 -4.34 -17.54 0.76
C ASP A 296 -2.98 -17.96 0.20
N ARG A 297 -2.65 -19.26 0.37
CA ARG A 297 -1.36 -19.83 -0.03
C ARG A 297 -1.13 -19.73 -1.53
N ASP A 298 -2.18 -19.91 -2.32
CA ASP A 298 -2.06 -20.03 -3.78
C ASP A 298 -1.90 -18.66 -4.45
N THR A 299 -2.48 -17.61 -3.85
CA THR A 299 -2.46 -16.25 -4.40
C THR A 299 -1.59 -15.27 -3.61
N GLY A 300 -1.19 -15.60 -2.38
CA GLY A 300 -0.48 -14.71 -1.46
C GLY A 300 -1.36 -13.59 -0.87
N TYR A 301 -2.68 -13.60 -1.11
CA TYR A 301 -3.57 -12.55 -0.61
C TYR A 301 -3.88 -12.66 0.87
N ARG A 302 -3.93 -11.50 1.52
CA ARG A 302 -4.47 -11.38 2.87
C ARG A 302 -5.98 -11.44 2.81
N LEU A 303 -6.55 -12.52 3.35
CA LEU A 303 -7.98 -12.79 3.34
C LEU A 303 -8.70 -12.08 4.49
N PHE A 304 -8.06 -12.09 5.66
CA PHE A 304 -8.64 -11.60 6.89
C PHE A 304 -7.51 -11.26 7.88
N GLU A 305 -7.74 -10.27 8.73
CA GLU A 305 -6.86 -9.90 9.83
C GLU A 305 -7.65 -9.86 11.12
N SER A 306 -7.15 -10.55 12.15
CA SER A 306 -7.65 -10.42 13.52
C SER A 306 -6.56 -9.87 14.41
N LYS A 307 -6.95 -9.21 15.51
CA LYS A 307 -6.04 -8.68 16.51
C LYS A 307 -6.58 -8.84 17.90
N SER A 308 -5.65 -8.96 18.86
CA SER A 308 -5.98 -8.92 20.27
C SER A 308 -6.66 -7.61 20.66
N PRO A 309 -7.43 -7.60 21.74
CA PRO A 309 -7.86 -6.36 22.39
C PRO A 309 -6.66 -5.50 22.78
N ASP A 310 -6.89 -4.18 22.89
CA ASP A 310 -5.88 -3.25 23.37
C ASP A 310 -5.52 -3.50 24.84
N LEU A 311 -4.31 -3.08 25.24
CA LEU A 311 -3.79 -3.25 26.60
C LEU A 311 -4.65 -2.49 27.60
N GLN A 312 -5.03 -3.15 28.69
CA GLN A 312 -5.88 -2.55 29.72
C GLN A 312 -5.06 -1.89 30.84
N HIS A 313 -3.88 -2.45 31.14
CA HIS A 313 -3.05 -1.99 32.24
C HIS A 313 -1.58 -1.90 31.82
N ALA A 314 -0.98 -0.72 32.03
CA ALA A 314 0.44 -0.50 31.83
C ALA A 314 1.06 0.18 33.05
N ARG A 315 2.20 -0.33 33.51
CA ARG A 315 2.99 0.21 34.62
C ARG A 315 3.88 1.35 34.13
N ARG A 316 3.28 2.50 33.89
CA ARG A 316 3.95 3.67 33.28
C ARG A 316 4.94 4.36 34.22
N ASP A 317 4.84 4.13 35.50
CA ASP A 317 5.78 4.50 36.58
C ASP A 317 7.14 3.78 36.44
N ALA A 318 7.16 2.63 35.76
CA ALA A 318 8.40 1.89 35.48
C ALA A 318 9.22 2.45 34.31
N LEU A 319 8.75 3.50 33.65
CA LEU A 319 9.51 4.14 32.55
C LEU A 319 10.78 4.82 33.09
N PRO A 320 11.93 4.74 32.34
CA PRO A 320 13.21 5.27 32.80
C PRO A 320 13.27 6.79 32.74
N GLU A 321 14.31 7.36 33.36
CA GLU A 321 14.74 8.72 33.06
C GLU A 321 15.40 8.76 31.67
N PHE A 322 14.98 9.70 30.82
CA PHE A 322 15.47 9.74 29.44
C PHE A 322 16.96 10.07 29.35
N ASP A 323 17.48 10.86 30.27
CA ASP A 323 18.90 11.23 30.29
C ASP A 323 19.86 10.10 30.64
N ASP A 324 19.36 8.89 30.98
CA ASP A 324 20.19 7.69 31.09
C ASP A 324 20.63 7.11 29.75
N TYR A 325 20.08 7.65 28.65
CA TYR A 325 20.28 7.20 27.26
C TYR A 325 20.77 8.33 26.37
N ASP A 326 21.41 7.95 25.26
CA ASP A 326 21.76 8.89 24.21
C ASP A 326 20.56 9.15 23.30
N VAL A 327 19.73 8.10 23.07
CA VAL A 327 18.54 8.13 22.21
C VAL A 327 17.36 7.45 22.89
N VAL A 328 16.20 8.08 22.84
CA VAL A 328 14.93 7.50 23.23
C VAL A 328 14.01 7.45 21.99
N LEU A 329 13.60 6.25 21.63
CA LEU A 329 12.67 5.98 20.52
C LEU A 329 11.28 5.65 21.09
N ILE A 330 10.28 6.41 20.71
CA ILE A 330 8.88 6.19 21.09
C ILE A 330 8.16 5.65 19.85
N SER A 331 7.72 4.40 19.93
CA SER A 331 7.00 3.72 18.84
C SER A 331 5.59 3.36 19.31
N ASP A 332 4.62 4.19 18.93
CA ASP A 332 3.25 4.09 19.38
C ASP A 332 2.34 3.49 18.29
N PHE A 333 1.92 2.26 18.51
CA PHE A 333 1.01 1.53 17.62
C PHE A 333 -0.46 1.68 18.02
N GLY A 334 -0.73 2.45 19.08
CA GLY A 334 -2.09 2.80 19.52
C GLY A 334 -2.84 1.67 20.18
N HIS A 335 -2.13 0.79 20.92
CA HIS A 335 -2.71 -0.31 21.69
C HIS A 335 -2.74 -0.04 23.20
N GLY A 336 -2.54 1.22 23.61
CA GLY A 336 -2.79 1.67 24.98
C GLY A 336 -1.60 1.59 25.94
N LEU A 337 -0.40 1.21 25.48
CA LEU A 337 0.80 1.23 26.31
C LEU A 337 1.25 2.67 26.61
N ILE A 338 1.27 3.50 25.57
CA ILE A 338 1.77 4.87 25.62
C ILE A 338 0.71 5.80 26.21
N ASP A 339 1.11 6.53 27.26
CA ASP A 339 0.36 7.66 27.81
C ASP A 339 1.07 8.95 27.40
N PRO A 340 0.47 9.79 26.54
CA PRO A 340 1.10 11.01 26.07
C PRO A 340 1.46 11.99 27.20
N GLY A 341 0.68 12.03 28.28
CA GLY A 341 0.94 12.89 29.43
C GLY A 341 2.24 12.50 30.16
N VAL A 342 2.42 11.19 30.40
CA VAL A 342 3.63 10.66 31.04
C VAL A 342 4.85 10.86 30.14
N ILE A 343 4.72 10.54 28.84
CA ILE A 343 5.82 10.72 27.87
C ILE A 343 6.22 12.18 27.74
N ASN A 344 5.26 13.09 27.58
CA ASN A 344 5.54 14.53 27.46
C ASN A 344 6.19 15.10 28.72
N ALA A 345 5.82 14.62 29.90
CA ALA A 345 6.49 14.99 31.15
C ALA A 345 7.97 14.55 31.16
N ARG A 346 8.27 13.32 30.72
CA ARG A 346 9.65 12.82 30.59
C ARG A 346 10.44 13.60 29.52
N ILE A 347 9.81 13.91 28.37
CA ILE A 347 10.43 14.74 27.33
C ILE A 347 10.77 16.13 27.90
N ALA A 348 9.87 16.76 28.65
CA ALA A 348 10.08 18.09 29.20
C ALA A 348 11.17 18.10 30.31
N ALA A 349 11.34 17.00 31.05
CA ALA A 349 12.32 16.88 32.13
C ALA A 349 13.74 16.60 31.63
N ARG A 350 13.90 16.09 30.38
CA ARG A 350 15.21 15.72 29.82
C ARG A 350 16.11 16.94 29.59
N ARG A 351 17.43 16.72 29.65
CA ARG A 351 18.44 17.74 29.41
C ARG A 351 19.28 17.48 28.16
N ARG A 352 19.54 16.20 27.84
CA ARG A 352 20.49 15.81 26.78
C ARG A 352 20.00 14.72 25.84
N ALA A 353 19.12 13.82 26.30
CA ALA A 353 18.67 12.69 25.48
C ALA A 353 18.00 13.16 24.20
N PHE A 354 18.39 12.58 23.07
CA PHE A 354 17.68 12.77 21.80
C PHE A 354 16.39 11.94 21.79
N VAL A 355 15.26 12.57 21.52
CA VAL A 355 13.97 11.89 21.52
C VAL A 355 13.32 11.90 20.15
N ALA A 356 13.08 10.71 19.64
CA ALA A 356 12.38 10.49 18.38
C ALA A 356 11.07 9.74 18.60
N ALA A 357 10.05 10.04 17.80
CA ALA A 357 8.77 9.34 17.87
C ALA A 357 8.19 9.00 16.50
N MET A 358 7.44 7.90 16.48
CA MET A 358 6.47 7.55 15.46
C MET A 358 5.14 7.18 16.13
N ALA A 359 4.03 7.45 15.44
CA ALA A 359 2.71 7.00 15.87
C ALA A 359 1.98 6.44 14.66
N GLN A 360 1.65 5.15 14.72
CA GLN A 360 1.05 4.43 13.61
C GLN A 360 -0.49 4.44 13.71
N VAL A 361 -1.13 4.78 12.61
CA VAL A 361 -2.58 4.65 12.43
C VAL A 361 -2.90 3.23 11.96
N ASN A 362 -3.84 2.59 12.62
CA ASN A 362 -4.33 1.25 12.26
C ASN A 362 -5.85 1.26 11.99
N SER A 363 -6.42 0.10 11.63
CA SER A 363 -7.83 -0.01 11.25
C SER A 363 -8.83 0.31 12.38
N THR A 364 -8.42 0.24 13.66
CA THR A 364 -9.31 0.51 14.80
C THR A 364 -9.11 1.89 15.42
N ASN A 365 -7.94 2.53 15.20
CA ASN A 365 -7.64 3.86 15.72
C ASN A 365 -7.47 4.91 14.59
N TYR A 366 -8.05 4.67 13.41
CA TYR A 366 -7.86 5.51 12.23
C TYR A 366 -8.18 6.98 12.52
N GLY A 367 -7.13 7.83 12.42
CA GLY A 367 -7.24 9.26 12.71
C GLY A 367 -7.16 9.65 14.19
N TYR A 368 -7.06 8.70 15.11
CA TYR A 368 -6.97 9.00 16.57
C TYR A 368 -5.55 8.84 17.13
N ASN A 369 -4.72 7.97 16.56
CA ASN A 369 -3.34 7.76 17.01
C ASN A 369 -2.36 8.55 16.14
N LEU A 370 -2.15 9.81 16.45
CA LEU A 370 -1.34 10.74 15.65
C LEU A 370 -0.13 11.23 16.44
N PRO A 371 1.01 11.52 15.76
CA PRO A 371 2.24 12.01 16.41
C PRO A 371 2.08 13.42 17.05
N THR A 372 1.03 14.16 16.71
CA THR A 372 0.71 15.47 17.29
C THR A 372 0.43 15.47 18.79
N LYS A 373 0.25 14.28 19.39
CA LYS A 373 0.11 14.11 20.83
C LYS A 373 1.42 14.25 21.61
N PHE A 374 2.56 14.17 20.93
CA PHE A 374 3.88 14.36 21.54
C PHE A 374 4.38 15.78 21.34
N ALA A 375 4.96 16.36 22.38
CA ALA A 375 5.53 17.70 22.37
C ALA A 375 7.03 17.68 22.70
N GLY A 376 7.80 18.51 22.01
CA GLY A 376 9.22 18.67 22.28
C GLY A 376 10.09 17.52 21.75
N LEU A 377 9.69 16.84 20.69
CA LEU A 377 10.51 15.85 19.99
C LEU A 377 11.66 16.52 19.25
N ASP A 378 12.79 15.82 19.13
CA ASP A 378 13.89 16.21 18.26
C ASP A 378 13.68 15.71 16.82
N TYR A 379 13.06 14.53 16.69
CA TYR A 379 12.76 13.92 15.40
C TYR A 379 11.39 13.22 15.40
N CYS A 380 10.69 13.30 14.28
CA CYS A 380 9.48 12.54 14.04
C CYS A 380 9.57 11.83 12.68
N SER A 381 9.10 10.58 12.64
CA SER A 381 8.88 9.84 11.39
C SER A 381 7.41 9.48 11.25
N THR A 382 6.84 9.76 10.09
CA THR A 382 5.42 9.47 9.78
C THR A 382 5.30 9.11 8.30
N ASN A 383 4.18 8.54 7.91
CA ASN A 383 3.88 8.33 6.49
C ASN A 383 2.94 9.43 5.96
N ARG A 384 2.80 9.49 4.62
CA ARG A 384 1.92 10.45 3.95
C ARG A 384 0.49 10.46 4.52
N THR A 385 -0.11 9.28 4.69
CA THR A 385 -1.50 9.16 5.17
C THR A 385 -1.65 9.70 6.59
N GLU A 386 -0.73 9.39 7.48
CA GLU A 386 -0.71 9.90 8.86
C GLU A 386 -0.50 11.41 8.89
N ALA A 387 0.40 11.93 8.06
CA ALA A 387 0.63 13.38 7.93
C ALA A 387 -0.61 14.12 7.41
N GLU A 388 -1.29 13.59 6.39
CA GLU A 388 -2.55 14.12 5.87
C GLU A 388 -3.66 14.10 6.93
N LEU A 389 -3.72 13.07 7.77
CA LEU A 389 -4.65 13.01 8.90
C LEU A 389 -4.34 14.07 9.96
N CYS A 390 -3.07 14.29 10.28
CA CYS A 390 -2.65 15.34 11.22
C CYS A 390 -3.08 16.74 10.75
N LEU A 391 -2.88 17.03 9.46
CA LEU A 391 -3.21 18.32 8.86
C LEU A 391 -4.70 18.44 8.49
N ARG A 392 -5.44 17.31 8.48
CA ARG A 392 -6.83 17.21 7.99
C ARG A 392 -6.96 17.68 6.53
N GLU A 393 -5.93 17.47 5.75
CA GLU A 393 -5.84 17.87 4.36
C GLU A 393 -5.24 16.75 3.51
N ARG A 394 -5.77 16.49 2.31
CA ARG A 394 -5.35 15.43 1.40
C ARG A 394 -4.79 15.99 0.10
N GLY A 395 -3.85 15.24 -0.48
CA GLY A 395 -3.36 15.52 -1.83
C GLY A 395 -2.36 16.67 -1.92
N LEU A 396 -1.82 17.14 -0.81
CA LEU A 396 -0.74 18.12 -0.82
C LEU A 396 0.51 17.54 -1.51
N PRO A 397 1.27 18.38 -2.25
CA PRO A 397 2.62 18.05 -2.64
C PRO A 397 3.44 17.63 -1.42
N LEU A 398 4.30 16.59 -1.55
CA LEU A 398 5.03 16.02 -0.41
C LEU A 398 5.85 17.08 0.33
N ARG A 399 6.40 18.07 -0.39
CA ARG A 399 7.15 19.18 0.20
C ARG A 399 6.28 20.03 1.12
N ASP A 400 5.10 20.43 0.65
CA ASP A 400 4.19 21.28 1.42
C ASP A 400 3.67 20.52 2.66
N LEU A 401 3.43 19.21 2.51
CA LEU A 401 3.05 18.33 3.59
C LEU A 401 4.14 18.27 4.68
N VAL A 402 5.41 18.08 4.29
CA VAL A 402 6.56 18.08 5.21
C VAL A 402 6.71 19.42 5.92
N ASP A 403 6.66 20.52 5.18
CA ASP A 403 6.81 21.87 5.72
C ASP A 403 5.69 22.24 6.71
N GLN A 404 4.44 21.83 6.43
CA GLN A 404 3.31 22.06 7.32
C GLN A 404 3.38 21.17 8.56
N MET A 405 3.74 19.89 8.40
CA MET A 405 3.89 18.95 9.51
C MET A 405 5.00 19.37 10.46
N ALA A 406 6.15 19.82 9.94
CA ALA A 406 7.26 20.29 10.77
C ALA A 406 6.87 21.50 11.63
N ARG A 407 6.11 22.44 11.06
CA ARG A 407 5.54 23.59 11.81
C ARG A 407 4.52 23.12 12.86
N LEU A 408 3.63 22.18 12.49
CA LEU A 408 2.59 21.67 13.41
C LEU A 408 3.22 20.96 14.61
N LEU A 409 4.22 20.12 14.38
CA LEU A 409 4.91 19.38 15.44
C LEU A 409 5.97 20.21 16.17
N ASN A 410 6.37 21.36 15.61
CA ASN A 410 7.47 22.18 16.10
C ASN A 410 8.78 21.39 16.31
N VAL A 411 9.18 20.62 15.28
CA VAL A 411 10.34 19.75 15.32
C VAL A 411 11.46 20.26 14.39
N ALA A 412 12.72 20.06 14.80
CA ALA A 412 13.89 20.41 14.00
C ALA A 412 14.16 19.39 12.88
N ALA A 413 13.68 18.16 13.03
CA ALA A 413 13.82 17.12 12.01
C ALA A 413 12.55 16.27 11.88
N LEU A 414 12.16 15.99 10.63
CA LEU A 414 10.95 15.24 10.26
C LEU A 414 11.21 14.42 9.01
N SER A 415 10.76 13.17 9.01
CA SER A 415 10.65 12.36 7.80
C SER A 415 9.20 12.05 7.49
N VAL A 416 8.83 12.16 6.21
CA VAL A 416 7.56 11.67 5.68
C VAL A 416 7.85 10.64 4.59
N THR A 417 7.44 9.39 4.82
CA THR A 417 7.55 8.31 3.84
C THR A 417 6.30 8.26 2.96
N ASP A 418 6.48 7.92 1.66
CA ASP A 418 5.42 7.90 0.65
C ASP A 418 5.41 6.60 -0.18
N GLY A 419 5.81 5.49 0.42
CA GLY A 419 5.85 4.18 -0.25
C GLY A 419 6.58 4.23 -1.60
N GLU A 420 5.87 4.02 -2.70
CA GLU A 420 6.42 4.10 -4.07
C GLU A 420 6.91 5.51 -4.45
N GLY A 421 6.52 6.54 -3.74
CA GLY A 421 7.02 7.92 -3.89
C GLY A 421 8.35 8.17 -3.18
N GLY A 422 8.85 7.21 -2.38
CA GLY A 422 10.09 7.35 -1.61
C GLY A 422 9.90 8.03 -0.27
N ALA A 423 10.78 8.95 0.08
CA ALA A 423 10.71 9.69 1.34
C ALA A 423 11.23 11.13 1.19
N MET A 424 10.75 11.99 2.04
CA MET A 424 11.27 13.35 2.17
C MET A 424 11.64 13.65 3.64
N VAL A 425 12.82 14.18 3.84
CA VAL A 425 13.34 14.55 5.16
C VAL A 425 13.59 16.04 5.20
N MET A 426 13.03 16.71 6.20
CA MET A 426 13.39 18.07 6.59
C MET A 426 14.26 17.99 7.84
N LYS A 427 15.39 18.69 7.84
CA LYS A 427 16.25 18.82 9.02
C LYS A 427 16.86 20.23 9.03
N ASN A 428 16.67 20.96 10.12
CA ASN A 428 17.21 22.31 10.31
C ASN A 428 16.91 23.25 9.12
N GLY A 429 15.68 23.19 8.59
CA GLY A 429 15.25 24.00 7.44
C GLY A 429 15.73 23.50 6.07
N THR A 430 16.57 22.47 6.01
CA THR A 430 16.99 21.82 4.76
C THR A 430 16.12 20.63 4.46
N THR A 431 15.54 20.58 3.26
CA THR A 431 14.69 19.47 2.80
C THR A 431 15.42 18.64 1.75
N PHE A 432 15.38 17.32 1.91
CA PHE A 432 15.96 16.35 0.98
C PHE A 432 14.93 15.29 0.60
N SER A 433 14.79 15.02 -0.69
CA SER A 433 13.92 13.97 -1.23
C SER A 433 14.74 12.82 -1.79
N ILE A 434 14.34 11.59 -1.45
CA ILE A 434 14.95 10.36 -1.94
C ILE A 434 13.87 9.50 -2.61
N PRO A 435 14.10 8.95 -3.82
CA PRO A 435 13.19 7.99 -4.42
C PRO A 435 13.20 6.66 -3.63
N PRO A 436 12.23 5.76 -3.86
CA PRO A 436 12.24 4.45 -3.22
C PRO A 436 13.52 3.69 -3.62
N VAL A 437 14.22 3.16 -2.63
CA VAL A 437 15.49 2.42 -2.83
C VAL A 437 15.21 1.04 -3.41
N SER A 438 14.16 0.35 -2.95
CA SER A 438 13.75 -0.93 -3.51
C SER A 438 12.99 -0.74 -4.84
N THR A 439 13.29 -1.58 -5.84
CA THR A 439 12.59 -1.64 -7.14
C THR A 439 11.57 -2.77 -7.19
N SER A 440 11.65 -3.73 -6.26
CA SER A 440 10.67 -4.80 -6.07
C SER A 440 10.35 -4.95 -4.59
N VAL A 441 9.12 -5.30 -4.28
CA VAL A 441 8.62 -5.42 -2.90
C VAL A 441 7.91 -6.74 -2.74
N VAL A 442 8.38 -7.55 -1.78
CA VAL A 442 7.70 -8.79 -1.36
C VAL A 442 6.59 -8.45 -0.37
N ASP A 443 6.90 -7.65 0.66
CA ASP A 443 5.94 -7.16 1.64
C ASP A 443 6.36 -5.78 2.16
N THR A 444 5.40 -5.01 2.64
CA THR A 444 5.63 -3.68 3.24
C THR A 444 5.54 -3.65 4.75
N VAL A 445 5.16 -4.78 5.39
CA VAL A 445 5.08 -4.88 6.86
C VAL A 445 6.48 -4.78 7.44
N GLY A 446 6.65 -3.89 8.45
CA GLY A 446 7.94 -3.62 9.09
C GLY A 446 8.84 -2.62 8.38
N CYS A 447 8.56 -2.23 7.11
CA CYS A 447 9.38 -1.22 6.41
C CYS A 447 9.41 0.13 7.14
N GLY A 448 8.27 0.56 7.70
CA GLY A 448 8.18 1.79 8.49
C GLY A 448 9.00 1.73 9.77
N ASP A 449 8.99 0.58 10.45
CA ASP A 449 9.75 0.35 11.69
C ASP A 449 11.26 0.39 11.43
N ALA A 450 11.72 -0.27 10.36
CA ALA A 450 13.12 -0.24 9.95
C ALA A 450 13.55 1.15 9.48
N TYR A 451 12.69 1.86 8.72
CA TYR A 451 12.94 3.26 8.33
C TYR A 451 13.12 4.14 9.57
N PHE A 452 12.15 4.11 10.49
CA PHE A 452 12.18 4.89 11.73
C PHE A 452 13.42 4.60 12.54
N THR A 453 13.79 3.33 12.70
CA THR A 453 14.96 2.90 13.44
C THR A 453 16.23 3.58 12.94
N LEU A 454 16.55 3.41 11.66
CA LEU A 454 17.83 3.86 11.12
C LEU A 454 17.87 5.37 10.84
N SER A 455 16.74 5.96 10.45
CA SER A 455 16.66 7.41 10.28
C SER A 455 16.77 8.16 11.61
N SER A 456 16.23 7.60 12.71
CA SER A 456 16.36 8.18 14.05
C SER A 456 17.80 8.19 14.56
N LEU A 457 18.55 7.09 14.35
CA LEU A 457 19.99 7.05 14.68
C LEU A 457 20.77 8.10 13.89
N ALA A 458 20.53 8.20 12.58
CA ALA A 458 21.19 9.19 11.72
C ALA A 458 20.83 10.64 12.11
N ALA A 459 19.57 10.88 12.50
CA ALA A 459 19.13 12.19 12.98
C ALA A 459 19.81 12.56 14.31
N CYS A 460 19.90 11.62 15.26
CA CYS A 460 20.58 11.78 16.55
C CYS A 460 22.06 12.11 16.38
N LEU A 461 22.75 11.44 15.47
CA LEU A 461 24.18 11.66 15.16
C LEU A 461 24.43 12.91 14.32
N ASP A 462 23.43 13.78 14.22
CA ASP A 462 23.46 15.03 13.47
C ASP A 462 23.87 14.89 12.00
N CYS A 463 23.58 13.73 11.39
CA CYS A 463 23.80 13.52 9.97
C CYS A 463 22.98 14.49 9.11
N PRO A 464 23.47 14.90 7.93
CA PRO A 464 22.68 15.71 6.99
C PRO A 464 21.36 15.03 6.59
N ALA A 465 20.32 15.82 6.20
CA ALA A 465 19.01 15.31 5.82
C ALA A 465 19.07 14.18 4.76
N GLY A 466 20.02 14.26 3.81
CA GLY A 466 20.23 13.22 2.80
C GLY A 466 20.68 11.87 3.40
N ILE A 467 21.56 11.88 4.41
CA ILE A 467 22.01 10.67 5.09
C ILE A 467 20.91 10.10 5.99
N VAL A 468 20.12 10.95 6.65
CA VAL A 468 18.94 10.51 7.42
C VAL A 468 17.94 9.80 6.49
N ALA A 469 17.66 10.39 5.31
CA ALA A 469 16.80 9.80 4.30
C ALA A 469 17.33 8.46 3.76
N LEU A 470 18.64 8.42 3.42
CA LEU A 470 19.29 7.24 2.88
C LEU A 470 19.31 6.09 3.89
N ALA A 471 19.71 6.36 5.15
CA ALA A 471 19.78 5.33 6.19
C ALA A 471 18.41 4.68 6.44
N GLY A 472 17.35 5.48 6.60
CA GLY A 472 15.99 4.97 6.73
C GLY A 472 15.53 4.18 5.50
N SER A 473 15.80 4.69 4.30
CA SER A 473 15.38 4.05 3.05
C SER A 473 16.11 2.73 2.76
N ILE A 474 17.40 2.60 3.11
CA ILE A 474 18.14 1.33 3.04
C ILE A 474 17.51 0.31 3.99
N GLY A 475 17.22 0.70 5.24
CA GLY A 475 16.55 -0.19 6.20
C GLY A 475 15.19 -0.68 5.71
N ALA A 476 14.35 0.23 5.23
CA ALA A 476 13.07 -0.11 4.66
C ALA A 476 13.19 -1.03 3.43
N ALA A 477 14.16 -0.76 2.53
CA ALA A 477 14.40 -1.55 1.34
C ALA A 477 14.87 -2.98 1.67
N ALA A 478 15.69 -3.17 2.70
CA ALA A 478 16.13 -4.48 3.16
C ALA A 478 14.94 -5.31 3.68
N VAL A 479 14.05 -4.72 4.47
CA VAL A 479 12.84 -5.39 4.97
C VAL A 479 11.87 -5.70 3.84
N ALA A 480 11.72 -4.81 2.86
CA ALA A 480 10.80 -4.99 1.73
C ALA A 480 11.07 -6.23 0.85
N GLN A 481 12.25 -6.85 0.96
CA GLN A 481 12.64 -8.06 0.22
C GLN A 481 12.16 -9.36 0.87
N ARG A 482 11.48 -9.31 2.02
CA ARG A 482 11.03 -10.47 2.78
C ARG A 482 9.60 -10.30 3.29
N ARG A 483 9.00 -11.38 3.79
CA ARG A 483 7.64 -11.36 4.32
C ARG A 483 7.64 -10.85 5.76
N GLY A 484 7.09 -9.66 5.97
CA GLY A 484 7.01 -9.05 7.30
C GLY A 484 8.38 -8.85 7.95
N ASN A 485 8.44 -9.11 9.27
CA ASN A 485 9.65 -9.00 10.09
C ASN A 485 10.37 -10.35 10.25
N GLU A 486 10.54 -11.12 9.17
CA GLU A 486 11.14 -12.47 9.21
C GLU A 486 12.53 -12.48 9.84
N CYS A 487 13.34 -11.47 9.56
CA CYS A 487 14.61 -11.24 10.24
C CYS A 487 14.92 -9.74 10.34
N PRO A 488 15.66 -9.31 11.39
CA PRO A 488 16.06 -7.92 11.52
C PRO A 488 17.10 -7.53 10.46
N VAL A 489 17.16 -6.25 10.13
CA VAL A 489 18.24 -5.69 9.29
C VAL A 489 19.54 -5.71 10.09
N SER A 490 20.59 -6.30 9.53
CA SER A 490 21.93 -6.26 10.10
C SER A 490 22.75 -5.11 9.52
N ASP A 491 23.82 -4.71 10.24
CA ASP A 491 24.81 -3.73 9.78
C ASP A 491 25.49 -4.18 8.47
N GLN A 492 25.76 -5.49 8.34
CA GLN A 492 26.33 -6.08 7.13
C GLN A 492 25.35 -5.99 5.94
N GLU A 493 24.07 -6.30 6.14
CA GLU A 493 23.02 -6.16 5.11
C GLU A 493 22.85 -4.69 4.71
N PHE A 494 22.81 -3.79 5.68
CA PHE A 494 22.74 -2.35 5.44
C PHE A 494 23.89 -1.86 4.55
N LEU A 495 25.15 -2.26 4.85
CA LEU A 495 26.29 -1.91 4.02
C LEU A 495 26.25 -2.56 2.64
N THR A 496 25.70 -3.77 2.53
CA THR A 496 25.57 -4.47 1.26
C THR A 496 24.58 -3.75 0.34
N VAL A 497 23.41 -3.40 0.84
CA VAL A 497 22.44 -2.57 0.10
C VAL A 497 23.04 -1.21 -0.23
N GLY A 498 23.69 -0.56 0.75
CA GLY A 498 24.39 0.70 0.53
C GLY A 498 25.40 0.66 -0.62
N LYS A 499 26.22 -0.39 -0.72
CA LYS A 499 27.18 -0.58 -1.83
C LYS A 499 26.51 -0.75 -3.19
N ILE A 500 25.33 -1.33 -3.23
CA ILE A 500 24.59 -1.56 -4.48
C ILE A 500 23.97 -0.26 -5.00
N VAL A 501 23.53 0.61 -4.10
CA VAL A 501 22.74 1.80 -4.47
C VAL A 501 23.58 3.07 -4.65
N ILE A 502 24.82 3.13 -4.10
CA ILE A 502 25.75 4.27 -4.20
C ILE A 502 26.88 3.92 -5.17
#